data_c8adb8152d68ef99e1b04bad824f2110
#
_entry.id   c8adb8152d68ef99e1b04bad824f2110
#
_cell.length_a   1.000
_cell.length_b   1.000
_cell.length_c   1.000
_cell.angle_alpha   90.00
_cell.angle_beta   90.00
_cell.angle_gamma   90.00
#
_symmetry.space_group_name_H-M   'P 1'
#
loop_
_entity.id
_entity.type
_entity.pdbx_description
1 polymer ?
#
loop_
_entity_poly.entity_id
_entity_poly.type
_entity_poly.pdbx_seq_one_letter_code
_entity_poly.pdbx_strand_id
1 'polypeptide(L)'
;MIIDLIQNTSEQLEAYKQLQTQKNQLSTIQITQASIHKLEKELNNLLEAYQLRAHYMPEEVKSLVRERLKTALQRLKLSQRDFSANLEYKQFSLIDELFEDIKESTRFMLQAWAIHLQQKVRPYMELAHIAQTLPQMQSKLSEIDLILAQTENIAKRIPNQKNWDDFNIKLHKLEVLLENLKGLDREKREFLDKVRSKQARVSDLTPELLKWCMDQ
;
A
#
# COMPACT_ATOMS: atom_id res chain seq x y z
N MET A 1 -13.98 -54.24 45.50
CA MET A 1 -15.13 -53.34 45.18
C MET A 1 -14.76 -51.85 45.22
N ILE A 2 -14.35 -51.26 46.37
CA ILE A 2 -14.00 -49.81 46.43
C ILE A 2 -12.70 -49.52 45.70
N ILE A 3 -11.68 -50.38 45.81
CA ILE A 3 -10.39 -50.23 45.14
C ILE A 3 -10.54 -50.32 43.61
N ASP A 4 -11.37 -51.22 43.13
CA ASP A 4 -11.67 -51.39 41.69
C ASP A 4 -12.38 -50.15 41.12
N LEU A 5 -13.26 -49.54 41.92
CA LEU A 5 -13.96 -48.30 41.52
C LEU A 5 -12.98 -47.11 41.44
N ILE A 6 -12.06 -46.98 42.38
CA ILE A 6 -11.04 -45.94 42.39
C ILE A 6 -10.08 -46.10 41.19
N GLN A 7 -9.68 -47.35 40.93
CA GLN A 7 -8.78 -47.67 39.82
C GLN A 7 -9.43 -47.36 38.45
N ASN A 8 -10.67 -47.76 38.24
CA ASN A 8 -11.44 -47.47 37.03
C ASN A 8 -11.68 -45.96 36.85
N THR A 9 -11.93 -45.23 37.92
CA THR A 9 -12.11 -43.77 37.85
C THR A 9 -10.80 -43.06 37.52
N SER A 10 -9.66 -43.55 38.03
CA SER A 10 -8.32 -43.04 37.72
C SER A 10 -7.95 -43.25 36.22
N GLU A 11 -8.22 -44.45 35.69
CA GLU A 11 -7.99 -44.78 34.26
C GLU A 11 -8.86 -43.92 33.35
N GLN A 12 -10.14 -43.70 33.69
CA GLN A 12 -11.04 -42.82 32.95
C GLN A 12 -10.58 -41.36 32.99
N LEU A 13 -10.05 -40.87 34.12
CA LEU A 13 -9.49 -39.52 34.22
C LEU A 13 -8.23 -39.33 33.37
N GLU A 14 -7.35 -40.32 33.34
CA GLU A 14 -6.17 -40.29 32.51
C GLU A 14 -6.52 -40.31 31.02
N ALA A 15 -7.47 -41.16 30.60
CA ALA A 15 -7.97 -41.20 29.22
C ALA A 15 -8.61 -39.86 28.82
N TYR A 16 -9.37 -39.24 29.71
CA TYR A 16 -9.96 -37.90 29.47
C TYR A 16 -8.87 -36.83 29.30
N LYS A 17 -7.84 -36.82 30.16
CA LYS A 17 -6.70 -35.88 30.05
C LYS A 17 -5.94 -36.08 28.71
N GLN A 18 -5.73 -37.32 28.32
CA GLN A 18 -5.10 -37.62 27.04
C GLN A 18 -5.93 -37.12 25.84
N LEU A 19 -7.24 -37.33 25.85
CA LEU A 19 -8.15 -36.84 24.83
C LEU A 19 -8.18 -35.31 24.76
N GLN A 20 -8.15 -34.65 25.92
CA GLN A 20 -8.10 -33.18 25.97
C GLN A 20 -6.77 -32.63 25.43
N THR A 21 -5.66 -33.28 25.72
CA THR A 21 -4.33 -32.94 25.18
C THR A 21 -4.30 -33.12 23.67
N GLN A 22 -4.81 -34.24 23.15
CA GLN A 22 -4.92 -34.48 21.70
C GLN A 22 -5.79 -33.44 21.01
N LYS A 23 -6.95 -33.08 21.60
CA LYS A 23 -7.84 -32.05 21.07
C LYS A 23 -7.14 -30.69 20.99
N ASN A 24 -6.39 -30.32 22.03
CA ASN A 24 -5.64 -29.05 22.04
C ASN A 24 -4.51 -29.07 20.98
N GLN A 25 -3.82 -30.18 20.82
CA GLN A 25 -2.81 -30.36 19.77
C GLN A 25 -3.40 -30.21 18.38
N LEU A 26 -4.54 -30.87 18.10
CA LEU A 26 -5.25 -30.74 16.81
C LEU A 26 -5.69 -29.31 16.53
N SER A 27 -6.19 -28.59 17.53
CA SER A 27 -6.57 -27.17 17.39
C SER A 27 -5.35 -26.33 17.04
N THR A 28 -4.23 -26.53 17.71
CA THR A 28 -2.97 -25.82 17.44
C THR A 28 -2.46 -26.08 16.02
N ILE A 29 -2.54 -27.34 15.57
CA ILE A 29 -2.17 -27.74 14.20
C ILE A 29 -3.02 -26.98 13.18
N GLN A 30 -4.33 -26.95 13.35
CA GLN A 30 -5.26 -26.29 12.44
C GLN A 30 -4.99 -24.78 12.37
N ILE A 31 -4.77 -24.12 13.51
CA ILE A 31 -4.46 -22.69 13.57
C ILE A 31 -3.14 -22.39 12.86
N THR A 32 -2.10 -23.19 13.10
CA THR A 32 -0.79 -23.03 12.50
C THR A 32 -0.86 -23.21 10.98
N GLN A 33 -1.57 -24.23 10.51
CA GLN A 33 -1.77 -24.48 9.09
C GLN A 33 -2.50 -23.33 8.39
N ALA A 34 -3.55 -22.81 9.02
CA ALA A 34 -4.28 -21.64 8.51
C ALA A 34 -3.39 -20.40 8.43
N SER A 35 -2.52 -20.19 9.42
CA SER A 35 -1.56 -19.09 9.44
C SER A 35 -0.53 -19.20 8.33
N ILE A 36 0.06 -20.38 8.11
CA ILE A 36 1.00 -20.63 7.01
C ILE A 36 0.33 -20.36 5.66
N HIS A 37 -0.87 -20.85 5.45
CA HIS A 37 -1.60 -20.65 4.20
C HIS A 37 -1.95 -19.16 3.96
N LYS A 38 -2.30 -18.43 5.01
CA LYS A 38 -2.54 -16.98 4.92
C LYS A 38 -1.27 -16.24 4.51
N LEU A 39 -0.13 -16.53 5.16
CA LEU A 39 1.15 -15.91 4.86
C LEU A 39 1.66 -16.26 3.45
N GLU A 40 1.42 -17.48 3.00
CA GLU A 40 1.71 -17.89 1.62
C GLU A 40 0.96 -17.03 0.60
N LYS A 41 -0.33 -16.82 0.83
CA LYS A 41 -1.15 -15.95 -0.03
C LYS A 41 -0.68 -14.51 -0.02
N GLU A 42 -0.35 -13.97 1.15
CA GLU A 42 0.17 -12.60 1.28
C GLU A 42 1.54 -12.46 0.58
N LEU A 43 2.42 -13.43 0.73
CA LEU A 43 3.72 -13.44 0.05
C LEU A 43 3.59 -13.53 -1.47
N ASN A 44 2.68 -14.36 -1.98
CA ASN A 44 2.43 -14.47 -3.42
C ASN A 44 1.90 -13.14 -3.99
N ASN A 45 0.98 -12.47 -3.29
CA ASN A 45 0.50 -11.14 -3.68
C ASN A 45 1.64 -10.10 -3.71
N LEU A 46 2.57 -10.16 -2.75
CA LEU A 46 3.73 -9.27 -2.73
C LEU A 46 4.73 -9.57 -3.85
N LEU A 47 4.96 -10.84 -4.16
CA LEU A 47 5.82 -11.24 -5.27
C LEU A 47 5.25 -10.76 -6.61
N GLU A 48 3.95 -10.90 -6.82
CA GLU A 48 3.27 -10.36 -7.99
C GLU A 48 3.40 -8.83 -8.06
N ALA A 49 3.11 -8.14 -6.97
CA ALA A 49 3.26 -6.70 -6.88
C ALA A 49 4.71 -6.24 -7.16
N TYR A 50 5.70 -6.98 -6.65
CA TYR A 50 7.10 -6.71 -6.90
C TYR A 50 7.46 -6.88 -8.39
N GLN A 51 7.04 -7.98 -9.01
CA GLN A 51 7.29 -8.24 -10.44
C GLN A 51 6.70 -7.14 -11.34
N LEU A 52 5.48 -6.71 -11.04
CA LEU A 52 4.79 -5.67 -11.81
C LEU A 52 5.40 -4.27 -11.63
N ARG A 53 5.98 -3.97 -10.47
CA ARG A 53 6.30 -2.58 -10.09
C ARG A 53 7.75 -2.35 -9.63
N ALA A 54 8.62 -3.35 -9.66
CA ALA A 54 10.01 -3.21 -9.24
C ALA A 54 10.77 -2.11 -10.00
N HIS A 55 10.43 -1.85 -11.27
CA HIS A 55 11.05 -0.83 -12.10
C HIS A 55 10.74 0.62 -11.65
N TYR A 56 9.71 0.83 -10.80
CA TYR A 56 9.40 2.14 -10.22
C TYR A 56 10.10 2.39 -8.88
N MET A 57 10.79 1.37 -8.35
CA MET A 57 11.48 1.49 -7.07
C MET A 57 12.91 1.98 -7.28
N PRO A 58 13.44 2.83 -6.38
CA PRO A 58 14.88 3.09 -6.31
C PRO A 58 15.65 1.77 -6.19
N GLU A 59 16.83 1.66 -6.82
CA GLU A 59 17.57 0.39 -6.88
C GLU A 59 17.93 -0.18 -5.50
N GLU A 60 18.21 0.70 -4.54
CA GLU A 60 18.48 0.31 -3.15
C GLU A 60 17.27 -0.36 -2.50
N VAL A 61 16.07 0.24 -2.65
CA VAL A 61 14.82 -0.31 -2.12
C VAL A 61 14.47 -1.62 -2.83
N LYS A 62 14.64 -1.66 -4.13
CA LYS A 62 14.39 -2.85 -4.95
C LYS A 62 15.28 -4.02 -4.54
N SER A 63 16.56 -3.77 -4.30
CA SER A 63 17.52 -4.78 -3.82
C SER A 63 17.12 -5.29 -2.44
N LEU A 64 16.80 -4.39 -1.51
CA LEU A 64 16.39 -4.74 -0.15
C LEU A 64 15.09 -5.59 -0.15
N VAL A 65 14.08 -5.18 -0.90
CA VAL A 65 12.82 -5.93 -1.01
C VAL A 65 13.06 -7.31 -1.63
N ARG A 66 13.87 -7.40 -2.68
CA ARG A 66 14.23 -8.68 -3.32
C ARG A 66 14.85 -9.66 -2.34
N GLU A 67 15.83 -9.23 -1.56
CA GLU A 67 16.50 -10.11 -0.59
C GLU A 67 15.55 -10.55 0.52
N ARG A 68 14.71 -9.67 1.03
CA ARG A 68 13.68 -10.03 2.02
C ARG A 68 12.66 -11.02 1.47
N LEU A 69 12.17 -10.82 0.24
CA LEU A 69 11.23 -11.75 -0.40
C LEU A 69 11.86 -13.13 -0.64
N LYS A 70 13.14 -13.19 -0.98
CA LYS A 70 13.87 -14.47 -1.08
C LYS A 70 13.95 -15.17 0.27
N THR A 71 14.29 -14.44 1.33
CA THR A 71 14.36 -14.97 2.70
C THR A 71 12.98 -15.47 3.15
N ALA A 72 11.93 -14.68 2.91
CA ALA A 72 10.54 -15.06 3.19
C ALA A 72 10.12 -16.36 2.46
N LEU A 73 10.48 -16.50 1.18
CA LEU A 73 10.21 -17.72 0.42
C LEU A 73 10.95 -18.94 0.99
N GLN A 74 12.18 -18.77 1.44
CA GLN A 74 12.93 -19.85 2.10
C GLN A 74 12.29 -20.26 3.43
N ARG A 75 11.90 -19.28 4.25
CA ARG A 75 11.21 -19.52 5.53
C ARG A 75 9.86 -20.19 5.33
N LEU A 76 9.08 -19.77 4.32
CA LEU A 76 7.82 -20.41 3.98
C LEU A 76 8.02 -21.89 3.62
N LYS A 77 8.99 -22.20 2.75
CA LYS A 77 9.33 -23.60 2.38
C LYS A 77 9.75 -24.43 3.57
N LEU A 78 10.56 -23.86 4.47
CA LEU A 78 10.98 -24.55 5.70
C LEU A 78 9.77 -24.79 6.60
N SER A 79 8.92 -23.78 6.83
CA SER A 79 7.72 -23.92 7.65
C SER A 79 6.76 -24.98 7.11
N GLN A 80 6.57 -25.05 5.78
CA GLN A 80 5.74 -26.07 5.13
C GLN A 80 6.32 -27.48 5.27
N ARG A 81 7.66 -27.63 5.12
CA ARG A 81 8.34 -28.91 5.25
C ARG A 81 8.32 -29.41 6.70
N ASP A 82 8.65 -28.54 7.64
CA ASP A 82 8.80 -28.92 9.03
C ASP A 82 7.42 -29.13 9.69
N PHE A 83 6.37 -28.46 9.18
CA PHE A 83 4.99 -28.69 9.61
C PHE A 83 4.52 -30.12 9.33
N SER A 84 5.03 -30.73 8.26
CA SER A 84 4.72 -32.13 7.92
C SER A 84 5.51 -33.15 8.73
N ALA A 85 6.59 -32.74 9.41
CA ALA A 85 7.51 -33.64 10.08
C ALA A 85 7.38 -33.65 11.62
N ASN A 86 7.26 -32.50 12.30
CA ASN A 86 7.12 -32.39 13.75
C ASN A 86 6.63 -31.01 14.20
N LEU A 87 5.70 -30.98 15.18
CA LEU A 87 5.18 -29.75 15.79
C LEU A 87 6.06 -29.29 16.96
N GLU A 88 7.26 -28.83 16.70
CA GLU A 88 8.13 -28.29 17.72
C GLU A 88 8.13 -26.76 17.79
N TYR A 89 8.47 -26.20 18.96
CA TYR A 89 8.53 -24.75 19.25
C TYR A 89 9.32 -23.91 18.23
N LYS A 90 10.32 -24.49 17.56
CA LYS A 90 11.10 -23.83 16.48
C LYS A 90 10.26 -23.38 15.29
N GLN A 91 9.11 -23.98 15.04
CA GLN A 91 8.24 -23.65 13.92
C GLN A 91 7.52 -22.31 14.12
N PHE A 92 7.16 -21.96 15.36
CA PHE A 92 6.53 -20.67 15.64
C PHE A 92 7.46 -19.49 15.38
N SER A 93 8.75 -19.62 15.73
CA SER A 93 9.72 -18.56 15.44
C SER A 93 9.89 -18.31 13.93
N LEU A 94 9.90 -19.37 13.10
CA LEU A 94 9.98 -19.24 11.64
C LEU A 94 8.74 -18.56 11.04
N ILE A 95 7.56 -18.83 11.60
CA ILE A 95 6.30 -18.19 11.17
C ILE A 95 6.30 -16.71 11.55
N ASP A 96 6.73 -16.36 12.75
CA ASP A 96 6.85 -14.98 13.20
C ASP A 96 7.89 -14.19 12.37
N GLU A 97 9.03 -14.80 12.09
CA GLU A 97 10.04 -14.21 11.22
C GLU A 97 9.55 -14.05 9.77
N LEU A 98 8.80 -15.01 9.24
CA LEU A 98 8.17 -14.91 7.94
C LEU A 98 7.15 -13.76 7.90
N PHE A 99 6.34 -13.63 8.95
CA PHE A 99 5.38 -12.54 9.08
C PHE A 99 6.07 -11.17 9.08
N GLU A 100 7.17 -11.01 9.84
CA GLU A 100 7.92 -9.74 9.87
C GLU A 100 8.60 -9.45 8.52
N ASP A 101 9.13 -10.43 7.80
CA ASP A 101 9.69 -10.23 6.46
C ASP A 101 8.61 -9.76 5.46
N ILE A 102 7.41 -10.34 5.51
CA ILE A 102 6.28 -9.93 4.66
C ILE A 102 5.86 -8.50 5.00
N LYS A 103 5.69 -8.19 6.27
CA LYS A 103 5.29 -6.87 6.78
C LYS A 103 6.29 -5.77 6.39
N GLU A 104 7.57 -6.01 6.60
CA GLU A 104 8.62 -5.05 6.22
C GLU A 104 8.72 -4.88 4.70
N SER A 105 8.64 -5.96 3.92
CA SER A 105 8.61 -5.90 2.46
C SER A 105 7.41 -5.09 1.97
N THR A 106 6.23 -5.30 2.57
CA THR A 106 5.01 -4.53 2.29
C THR A 106 5.22 -3.05 2.57
N ARG A 107 5.80 -2.71 3.72
CA ARG A 107 6.08 -1.32 4.11
C ARG A 107 6.98 -0.61 3.09
N PHE A 108 8.10 -1.23 2.71
CA PHE A 108 9.03 -0.66 1.74
C PHE A 108 8.39 -0.49 0.36
N MET A 109 7.63 -1.49 -0.10
CA MET A 109 6.94 -1.42 -1.38
C MET A 109 5.88 -0.31 -1.40
N LEU A 110 5.07 -0.19 -0.34
CA LEU A 110 4.06 0.86 -0.22
C LEU A 110 4.70 2.25 -0.19
N GLN A 111 5.78 2.42 0.54
CA GLN A 111 6.48 3.70 0.61
C GLN A 111 7.06 4.11 -0.76
N ALA A 112 7.77 3.22 -1.43
CA ALA A 112 8.32 3.48 -2.76
C ALA A 112 7.21 3.77 -3.78
N TRP A 113 6.12 3.01 -3.72
CA TRP A 113 4.95 3.21 -4.56
C TRP A 113 4.28 4.57 -4.34
N ALA A 114 4.05 4.95 -3.08
CA ALA A 114 3.47 6.24 -2.74
C ALA A 114 4.31 7.41 -3.26
N ILE A 115 5.63 7.36 -3.08
CA ILE A 115 6.56 8.37 -3.60
C ILE A 115 6.46 8.46 -5.12
N HIS A 116 6.46 7.32 -5.82
CA HIS A 116 6.35 7.30 -7.28
C HIS A 116 5.04 7.92 -7.76
N LEU A 117 3.90 7.57 -7.16
CA LEU A 117 2.60 8.13 -7.54
C LEU A 117 2.52 9.64 -7.22
N GLN A 118 3.06 10.07 -6.07
CA GLN A 118 3.10 11.49 -5.71
C GLN A 118 3.92 12.31 -6.72
N GLN A 119 5.07 11.80 -7.16
CA GLN A 119 5.87 12.46 -8.20
C GLN A 119 5.09 12.64 -9.51
N LYS A 120 4.25 11.67 -9.87
CA LYS A 120 3.40 11.74 -11.06
C LYS A 120 2.24 12.72 -10.91
N VAL A 121 1.66 12.82 -9.72
CA VAL A 121 0.52 13.71 -9.44
C VAL A 121 0.96 15.17 -9.19
N ARG A 122 2.18 15.38 -8.71
CA ARG A 122 2.70 16.70 -8.32
C ARG A 122 2.46 17.81 -9.36
N PRO A 123 2.74 17.62 -10.66
CA PRO A 123 2.47 18.67 -11.66
C PRO A 123 1.01 19.08 -11.71
N TYR A 124 0.10 18.12 -11.53
CA TYR A 124 -1.35 18.38 -11.53
C TYR A 124 -1.81 19.06 -10.23
N MET A 125 -1.18 18.78 -9.09
CA MET A 125 -1.43 19.50 -7.84
C MET A 125 -1.05 20.98 -7.98
N GLU A 126 0.09 21.26 -8.60
CA GLU A 126 0.54 22.63 -8.87
C GLU A 126 -0.46 23.36 -9.80
N LEU A 127 -0.94 22.72 -10.85
CA LEU A 127 -1.98 23.28 -11.74
C LEU A 127 -3.34 23.42 -11.03
N ALA A 128 -3.72 22.49 -10.15
CA ALA A 128 -4.95 22.58 -9.37
C ALA A 128 -4.92 23.79 -8.41
N HIS A 129 -3.76 24.09 -7.82
CA HIS A 129 -3.59 25.29 -7.01
C HIS A 129 -3.76 26.57 -7.84
N ILE A 130 -3.27 26.59 -9.08
CA ILE A 130 -3.50 27.69 -10.00
C ILE A 130 -4.99 27.81 -10.36
N ALA A 131 -5.66 26.67 -10.63
CA ALA A 131 -7.08 26.61 -10.96
C ALA A 131 -7.96 27.28 -9.89
N GLN A 132 -7.58 27.21 -8.60
CA GLN A 132 -8.32 27.84 -7.51
C GLN A 132 -8.38 29.37 -7.62
N THR A 133 -7.44 30.00 -8.33
CA THR A 133 -7.39 31.46 -8.53
C THR A 133 -8.20 31.93 -9.75
N LEU A 134 -8.65 31.03 -10.60
CA LEU A 134 -9.29 31.34 -11.87
C LEU A 134 -10.83 31.15 -11.77
N PRO A 135 -11.65 32.21 -11.98
CA PRO A 135 -13.10 32.11 -11.87
C PRO A 135 -13.71 31.03 -12.77
N GLN A 136 -13.23 30.88 -14.01
CA GLN A 136 -13.73 29.87 -14.95
C GLN A 136 -13.46 28.42 -14.52
N MET A 137 -12.56 28.20 -13.57
CA MET A 137 -12.26 26.87 -13.06
C MET A 137 -13.07 26.47 -11.83
N GLN A 138 -13.82 27.40 -11.24
CA GLN A 138 -14.57 27.19 -9.98
C GLN A 138 -15.55 26.01 -10.08
N SER A 139 -16.23 25.83 -11.23
CA SER A 139 -17.15 24.71 -11.44
C SER A 139 -16.47 23.34 -11.52
N LYS A 140 -15.16 23.30 -11.76
CA LYS A 140 -14.36 22.06 -11.89
C LYS A 140 -13.57 21.72 -10.63
N LEU A 141 -13.43 22.64 -9.69
CA LEU A 141 -12.55 22.44 -8.52
C LEU A 141 -12.96 21.24 -7.68
N SER A 142 -14.26 21.06 -7.43
CA SER A 142 -14.74 19.91 -6.63
C SER A 142 -14.41 18.56 -7.27
N GLU A 143 -14.46 18.48 -8.60
CA GLU A 143 -14.08 17.26 -9.33
C GLU A 143 -12.56 17.04 -9.30
N ILE A 144 -11.77 18.10 -9.46
CA ILE A 144 -10.30 18.04 -9.37
C ILE A 144 -9.88 17.56 -7.98
N ASP A 145 -10.42 18.14 -6.91
CA ASP A 145 -10.11 17.77 -5.52
C ASP A 145 -10.51 16.32 -5.22
N LEU A 146 -11.67 15.89 -5.72
CA LEU A 146 -12.13 14.51 -5.59
C LEU A 146 -11.13 13.52 -6.26
N ILE A 147 -10.69 13.83 -7.48
CA ILE A 147 -9.75 12.97 -8.20
C ILE A 147 -8.40 12.94 -7.50
N LEU A 148 -7.89 14.08 -7.01
CA LEU A 148 -6.65 14.13 -6.23
C LEU A 148 -6.73 13.28 -4.97
N ALA A 149 -7.82 13.37 -4.21
CA ALA A 149 -8.05 12.53 -3.04
C ALA A 149 -8.13 11.03 -3.40
N GLN A 150 -8.72 10.68 -4.54
CA GLN A 150 -8.77 9.30 -5.02
C GLN A 150 -7.39 8.77 -5.41
N THR A 151 -6.53 9.58 -6.03
CA THR A 151 -5.14 9.19 -6.34
C THR A 151 -4.32 8.95 -5.07
N GLU A 152 -4.51 9.76 -4.05
CA GLU A 152 -3.89 9.56 -2.73
C GLU A 152 -4.33 8.24 -2.08
N ASN A 153 -5.61 7.89 -2.17
CA ASN A 153 -6.12 6.63 -1.64
C ASN A 153 -5.55 5.40 -2.39
N ILE A 154 -5.29 5.51 -3.69
CA ILE A 154 -4.61 4.45 -4.46
C ILE A 154 -3.17 4.27 -3.98
N ALA A 155 -2.47 5.36 -3.66
CA ALA A 155 -1.10 5.32 -3.17
C ALA A 155 -0.93 4.56 -1.83
N LYS A 156 -2.00 4.42 -1.06
CA LYS A 156 -2.03 3.68 0.22
C LYS A 156 -2.26 2.17 0.05
N ARG A 157 -2.46 1.68 -1.18
CA ARG A 157 -2.74 0.26 -1.46
C ARG A 157 -1.53 -0.44 -2.04
N ILE A 158 -1.43 -1.75 -1.81
CA ILE A 158 -0.40 -2.57 -2.46
C ILE A 158 -0.52 -2.44 -3.97
N PRO A 159 0.59 -2.15 -4.69
CA PRO A 159 0.57 -1.96 -6.14
C PRO A 159 0.14 -3.26 -6.83
N ASN A 160 -0.91 -3.18 -7.62
CA ASN A 160 -1.37 -4.23 -8.53
C ASN A 160 -1.81 -3.60 -9.86
N GLN A 161 -2.10 -4.42 -10.86
CA GLN A 161 -2.47 -3.92 -12.19
C GLN A 161 -3.72 -3.05 -12.12
N LYS A 162 -4.76 -3.49 -11.40
CA LYS A 162 -6.01 -2.75 -11.25
C LYS A 162 -5.81 -1.36 -10.64
N ASN A 163 -5.00 -1.26 -9.57
CA ASN A 163 -4.70 0.03 -8.93
C ASN A 163 -3.91 0.95 -9.87
N TRP A 164 -3.03 0.39 -10.69
CA TRP A 164 -2.28 1.15 -11.69
C TRP A 164 -3.18 1.69 -12.81
N ASP A 165 -4.07 0.86 -13.33
CA ASP A 165 -5.00 1.26 -14.39
C ASP A 165 -5.98 2.33 -13.88
N ASP A 166 -6.50 2.16 -12.67
CA ASP A 166 -7.37 3.14 -12.01
C ASP A 166 -6.63 4.48 -11.77
N PHE A 167 -5.37 4.43 -11.35
CA PHE A 167 -4.53 5.61 -11.21
C PHE A 167 -4.32 6.35 -12.54
N ASN A 168 -4.00 5.64 -13.62
CA ASN A 168 -3.79 6.23 -14.94
C ASN A 168 -5.07 6.87 -15.50
N ILE A 169 -6.23 6.24 -15.29
CA ILE A 169 -7.54 6.81 -15.66
C ILE A 169 -7.76 8.14 -14.92
N LYS A 170 -7.43 8.21 -13.64
CA LYS A 170 -7.58 9.44 -12.84
C LYS A 170 -6.58 10.51 -13.25
N LEU A 171 -5.32 10.15 -13.52
CA LEU A 171 -4.35 11.09 -14.07
C LEU A 171 -4.82 11.68 -15.39
N HIS A 172 -5.33 10.85 -16.30
CA HIS A 172 -5.83 11.32 -17.59
C HIS A 172 -7.03 12.28 -17.41
N LYS A 173 -7.94 12.01 -16.47
CA LYS A 173 -9.02 12.94 -16.15
C LYS A 173 -8.50 14.28 -15.62
N LEU A 174 -7.50 14.27 -14.72
CA LEU A 174 -6.86 15.51 -14.26
C LEU A 174 -6.21 16.26 -15.43
N GLU A 175 -5.56 15.53 -16.32
CA GLU A 175 -4.95 16.09 -17.51
C GLU A 175 -5.97 16.84 -18.37
N VAL A 176 -7.12 16.24 -18.67
CA VAL A 176 -8.18 16.85 -19.46
C VAL A 176 -8.79 18.06 -18.72
N LEU A 177 -9.07 17.96 -17.43
CA LEU A 177 -9.64 19.05 -16.64
C LEU A 177 -8.71 20.27 -16.55
N LEU A 178 -7.41 20.06 -16.54
CA LEU A 178 -6.38 21.08 -16.35
C LEU A 178 -5.64 21.43 -17.67
N GLU A 179 -6.10 20.92 -18.82
CA GLU A 179 -5.43 21.09 -20.11
C GLU A 179 -5.23 22.57 -20.47
N ASN A 180 -6.23 23.40 -20.24
CA ASN A 180 -6.16 24.84 -20.51
C ASN A 180 -5.10 25.58 -19.66
N LEU A 181 -4.62 24.96 -18.58
CA LEU A 181 -3.60 25.54 -17.70
C LEU A 181 -2.18 25.08 -18.05
N LYS A 182 -2.02 24.06 -18.88
CA LYS A 182 -0.68 23.55 -19.29
C LYS A 182 0.12 24.56 -20.10
N GLY A 183 -0.57 25.40 -20.87
CA GLY A 183 0.04 26.42 -21.73
C GLY A 183 0.39 27.73 -21.02
N LEU A 184 0.18 27.84 -19.71
CA LEU A 184 0.56 29.01 -18.95
C LEU A 184 2.09 29.15 -18.95
N ASP A 185 2.59 30.27 -19.45
CA ASP A 185 3.99 30.61 -19.36
C ASP A 185 4.41 30.92 -17.91
N ARG A 186 5.70 31.09 -17.71
CA ARG A 186 6.29 31.32 -16.40
C ARG A 186 5.75 32.60 -15.74
N GLU A 187 5.59 33.66 -16.50
CA GLU A 187 5.14 34.96 -16.02
C GLU A 187 3.72 34.88 -15.47
N LYS A 188 2.79 34.22 -16.21
CA LYS A 188 1.41 34.00 -15.75
C LYS A 188 1.34 33.15 -14.50
N ARG A 189 2.16 32.09 -14.40
CA ARG A 189 2.23 31.25 -13.21
C ARG A 189 2.70 32.02 -11.99
N GLU A 190 3.80 32.76 -12.10
CA GLU A 190 4.35 33.58 -11.04
C GLU A 190 3.37 34.65 -10.55
N PHE A 191 2.62 35.27 -11.49
CA PHE A 191 1.56 36.21 -11.15
C PHE A 191 0.42 35.55 -10.37
N LEU A 192 -0.09 34.41 -10.83
CA LEU A 192 -1.16 33.67 -10.15
C LEU A 192 -0.71 33.19 -8.76
N ASP A 193 0.53 32.80 -8.58
CA ASP A 193 1.09 32.45 -7.26
C ASP A 193 1.12 33.68 -6.32
N LYS A 194 1.45 34.85 -6.83
CA LYS A 194 1.36 36.11 -6.06
C LYS A 194 -0.08 36.45 -5.70
N VAL A 195 -1.03 36.27 -6.61
CA VAL A 195 -2.47 36.46 -6.33
C VAL A 195 -2.91 35.52 -5.21
N ARG A 196 -2.56 34.24 -5.29
CA ARG A 196 -2.91 33.24 -4.28
C ARG A 196 -2.32 33.58 -2.90
N SER A 197 -1.06 33.99 -2.86
CA SER A 197 -0.38 34.39 -1.61
C SER A 197 -0.79 35.77 -1.10
N LYS A 198 -1.73 36.45 -1.78
CA LYS A 198 -2.15 37.85 -1.48
C LYS A 198 -0.98 38.84 -1.54
N GLN A 199 0.02 38.56 -2.35
CA GLN A 199 1.21 39.41 -2.54
C GLN A 199 1.24 40.11 -3.89
N ALA A 200 0.26 39.86 -4.76
CA ALA A 200 0.13 40.51 -6.07
C ALA A 200 -0.07 42.04 -5.91
N ARG A 201 0.67 42.81 -6.69
CA ARG A 201 0.58 44.28 -6.75
C ARG A 201 0.22 44.71 -8.16
N VAL A 202 -0.34 45.90 -8.31
CA VAL A 202 -0.61 46.49 -9.62
C VAL A 202 0.67 46.59 -10.49
N SER A 203 1.84 46.81 -9.86
CA SER A 203 3.13 46.79 -10.53
C SER A 203 3.56 45.45 -11.11
N ASP A 204 2.94 44.36 -10.71
CA ASP A 204 3.20 43.02 -11.25
C ASP A 204 2.40 42.75 -12.57
N LEU A 205 1.48 43.64 -12.92
CA LEU A 205 0.66 43.55 -14.13
C LEU A 205 1.42 44.16 -15.33
N THR A 206 2.02 43.32 -16.15
CA THR A 206 2.48 43.74 -17.49
C THR A 206 1.30 43.94 -18.44
N PRO A 207 1.44 44.69 -19.55
CA PRO A 207 0.36 44.82 -20.56
C PRO A 207 -0.14 43.48 -21.07
N GLU A 208 0.75 42.50 -21.27
CA GLU A 208 0.46 41.15 -21.72
C GLU A 208 -0.35 40.37 -20.66
N LEU A 209 0.05 40.47 -19.39
CA LEU A 209 -0.66 39.87 -18.27
C LEU A 209 -2.04 40.49 -18.07
N LEU A 210 -2.12 41.82 -18.17
CA LEU A 210 -3.39 42.51 -18.06
C LEU A 210 -4.37 42.07 -19.16
N LYS A 211 -3.91 42.02 -20.41
CA LYS A 211 -4.72 41.52 -21.53
C LYS A 211 -5.15 40.06 -21.27
N TRP A 212 -4.23 39.21 -20.88
CA TRP A 212 -4.56 37.83 -20.57
C TRP A 212 -5.60 37.71 -19.44
N CYS A 213 -5.50 38.51 -18.38
CA CYS A 213 -6.48 38.52 -17.30
C CYS A 213 -7.88 38.98 -17.75
N MET A 214 -7.93 39.90 -18.73
CA MET A 214 -9.22 40.36 -19.30
C MET A 214 -9.86 39.36 -20.24
N ASP A 215 -9.07 38.45 -20.82
CA ASP A 215 -9.50 37.40 -21.75
C ASP A 215 -9.94 36.11 -21.00
N GLN A 216 -9.80 36.04 -19.66
CA GLN A 216 -10.18 34.89 -18.82
C GLN A 216 -11.58 35.05 -18.25
#